data_ce9cea922e1654ca8480993e4658b03d
#
_entry.id   ce9cea922e1654ca8480993e4658b03d
#
_cell.length_a   1.000
_cell.length_b   1.000
_cell.length_c   1.000
_cell.angle_alpha   90.00
_cell.angle_beta   90.00
_cell.angle_gamma   90.00
#
_symmetry.space_group_name_H-M   'P 1'
#
loop_
_entity.id
_entity.type
_entity.pdbx_description
1 polymer ?
#
loop_
_entity_poly.entity_id
_entity_poly.type
_entity_poly.pdbx_seq_one_letter_code
_entity_poly.pdbx_strand_id
1 'polypeptide(L)'
;AADGYGRVAGKPAMTLTHLGPGFANAIANLHNARRGRSPVVNVIGEHATWHLPFDAPLCADIGSLARPVSAYVGTIDSPAAVSAKTRDAIAAARVPPGQVATLIFPVDFQQAPASAEWEAPLPVPAAPLPDAARIGVAAARMRRSPTALLVLGGSGLTARGQRAAQRLAAHCGARLVSETFPSTSDRGGGLPSVLRLPYF
;
A
#
# COMPACT_ATOMS: atom_id res chain seq x y z
N ALA A 1 6.23 0.21 -12.64
CA ALA A 1 5.75 1.61 -12.77
C ALA A 1 4.74 1.96 -11.67
N ALA A 2 3.62 1.21 -11.51
CA ALA A 2 2.55 1.53 -10.54
C ALA A 2 3.04 1.63 -9.09
N ASP A 3 3.89 0.71 -8.64
CA ASP A 3 4.52 0.75 -7.32
C ASP A 3 5.30 2.06 -7.09
N GLY A 4 6.17 2.42 -8.04
CA GLY A 4 6.93 3.69 -7.96
C GLY A 4 6.04 4.93 -7.97
N TYR A 5 4.99 4.94 -8.82
CA TYR A 5 4.03 6.02 -8.83
C TYR A 5 3.31 6.17 -7.49
N GLY A 6 2.80 5.05 -6.95
CA GLY A 6 2.10 5.06 -5.67
C GLY A 6 2.94 5.62 -4.52
N ARG A 7 4.22 5.23 -4.47
CA ARG A 7 5.17 5.73 -3.45
C ARG A 7 5.44 7.22 -3.56
N VAL A 8 5.62 7.73 -4.77
CA VAL A 8 6.01 9.13 -5.00
C VAL A 8 4.80 10.06 -4.94
N ALA A 9 3.70 9.67 -5.60
CA ALA A 9 2.50 10.50 -5.69
C ALA A 9 1.60 10.41 -4.44
N GLY A 10 1.76 9.37 -3.61
CA GLY A 10 0.87 9.10 -2.48
C GLY A 10 -0.58 8.84 -2.90
N LYS A 11 -0.77 8.39 -4.15
CA LYS A 11 -2.08 8.10 -4.75
C LYS A 11 -2.09 6.70 -5.33
N PRO A 12 -3.23 5.99 -5.32
CA PRO A 12 -3.33 4.70 -5.96
C PRO A 12 -3.00 4.79 -7.46
N ALA A 13 -2.10 3.93 -7.91
CA ALA A 13 -1.95 3.63 -9.33
C ALA A 13 -2.82 2.43 -9.67
N MET A 14 -3.31 2.36 -10.90
CA MET A 14 -4.05 1.21 -11.40
C MET A 14 -3.16 0.34 -12.30
N THR A 15 -3.30 -0.97 -12.17
CA THR A 15 -2.75 -1.96 -13.09
C THR A 15 -3.87 -2.82 -13.63
N LEU A 16 -3.73 -3.27 -14.86
CA LEU A 16 -4.64 -4.23 -15.48
C LEU A 16 -3.86 -5.49 -15.83
N THR A 17 -4.36 -6.62 -15.38
CA THR A 17 -3.81 -7.94 -15.69
C THR A 17 -4.88 -8.84 -16.28
N HIS A 18 -4.48 -9.84 -17.03
CA HIS A 18 -5.40 -10.68 -17.77
C HIS A 18 -5.40 -12.10 -17.24
N LEU A 19 -6.53 -12.52 -16.66
CA LEU A 19 -6.78 -13.88 -16.18
C LEU A 19 -5.73 -14.38 -15.18
N GLY A 20 -5.71 -15.67 -14.91
CA GLY A 20 -4.78 -16.30 -13.99
C GLY A 20 -3.31 -16.11 -14.38
N PRO A 21 -2.87 -16.50 -15.58
CA PRO A 21 -1.46 -16.37 -15.99
C PRO A 21 -0.97 -14.92 -16.05
N GLY A 22 -1.77 -13.99 -16.55
CA GLY A 22 -1.39 -12.58 -16.57
C GLY A 22 -1.23 -12.00 -15.17
N PHE A 23 -2.12 -12.38 -14.25
CA PHE A 23 -2.01 -11.98 -12.86
C PHE A 23 -0.80 -12.65 -12.17
N ALA A 24 -0.57 -13.95 -12.42
CA ALA A 24 0.57 -14.68 -11.85
C ALA A 24 1.91 -14.00 -12.18
N ASN A 25 2.07 -13.47 -13.38
CA ASN A 25 3.27 -12.70 -13.76
C ASN A 25 3.42 -11.38 -12.98
N ALA A 26 2.33 -10.81 -12.48
CA ALA A 26 2.36 -9.55 -11.70
C ALA A 26 2.60 -9.78 -10.20
N ILE A 27 2.38 -10.99 -9.68
CA ILE A 27 2.38 -11.29 -8.23
C ILE A 27 3.69 -10.87 -7.57
N ALA A 28 4.84 -11.12 -8.17
CA ALA A 28 6.15 -10.75 -7.61
C ALA A 28 6.25 -9.23 -7.36
N ASN A 29 5.80 -8.42 -8.33
CA ASN A 29 5.81 -6.97 -8.19
C ASN A 29 4.73 -6.46 -7.24
N LEU A 30 3.56 -7.10 -7.21
CA LEU A 30 2.50 -6.78 -6.24
C LEU A 30 2.92 -7.15 -4.81
N HIS A 31 3.66 -8.26 -4.62
CA HIS A 31 4.29 -8.56 -3.35
C HIS A 31 5.23 -7.44 -2.90
N ASN A 32 6.07 -6.91 -3.80
CA ASN A 32 6.97 -5.81 -3.49
C ASN A 32 6.18 -4.53 -3.16
N ALA A 33 5.12 -4.21 -3.92
CA ALA A 33 4.23 -3.09 -3.63
C ALA A 33 3.57 -3.22 -2.25
N ARG A 34 3.08 -4.43 -1.91
CA ARG A 34 2.54 -4.73 -0.58
C ARG A 34 3.58 -4.51 0.52
N ARG A 35 4.80 -5.02 0.35
CA ARG A 35 5.90 -4.83 1.33
C ARG A 35 6.32 -3.37 1.43
N GLY A 36 6.31 -2.66 0.30
CA GLY A 36 6.57 -1.22 0.22
C GLY A 36 5.40 -0.35 0.68
N ARG A 37 4.25 -0.94 1.02
CA ARG A 37 3.03 -0.23 1.42
C ARG A 37 2.61 0.81 0.38
N SER A 38 2.74 0.43 -0.89
CA SER A 38 2.37 1.27 -2.01
C SER A 38 0.88 1.15 -2.29
N PRO A 39 0.15 2.24 -2.47
CA PRO A 39 -1.24 2.18 -2.88
C PRO A 39 -1.33 1.75 -4.36
N VAL A 40 -1.91 0.58 -4.60
CA VAL A 40 -2.13 0.04 -5.94
C VAL A 40 -3.52 -0.59 -6.02
N VAL A 41 -4.26 -0.28 -7.07
CA VAL A 41 -5.48 -0.99 -7.44
C VAL A 41 -5.14 -1.88 -8.63
N ASN A 42 -5.12 -3.19 -8.43
CA ASN A 42 -4.90 -4.14 -9.50
C ASN A 42 -6.25 -4.68 -9.98
N VAL A 43 -6.59 -4.41 -11.23
CA VAL A 43 -7.77 -4.95 -11.89
C VAL A 43 -7.37 -6.18 -12.68
N ILE A 44 -8.14 -7.25 -12.55
CA ILE A 44 -7.92 -8.49 -13.28
C ILE A 44 -9.13 -8.74 -14.16
N GLY A 45 -8.92 -8.74 -15.48
CA GLY A 45 -9.96 -9.18 -16.41
C GLY A 45 -10.14 -10.70 -16.27
N GLU A 46 -11.35 -11.13 -15.93
CA GLU A 46 -11.71 -12.53 -15.74
C GLU A 46 -12.57 -13.03 -16.90
N HIS A 47 -12.63 -14.34 -17.10
CA HIS A 47 -13.59 -14.97 -18.01
C HIS A 47 -15.02 -14.53 -17.70
N ALA A 48 -15.89 -14.65 -18.71
CA ALA A 48 -17.31 -14.47 -18.50
C ALA A 48 -17.83 -15.48 -17.44
N THR A 49 -18.77 -15.05 -16.62
CA THR A 49 -19.30 -15.88 -15.52
C THR A 49 -19.85 -17.22 -15.99
N TRP A 50 -20.51 -17.24 -17.15
CA TRP A 50 -21.03 -18.45 -17.77
C TRP A 50 -19.93 -19.37 -18.33
N HIS A 51 -18.70 -18.88 -18.52
CA HIS A 51 -17.58 -19.64 -19.06
C HIS A 51 -16.73 -20.30 -17.96
N LEU A 52 -16.70 -19.76 -16.77
CA LEU A 52 -15.88 -20.26 -15.64
C LEU A 52 -16.10 -21.76 -15.33
N PRO A 53 -17.35 -22.32 -15.39
CA PRO A 53 -17.57 -23.75 -15.10
C PRO A 53 -16.91 -24.71 -16.06
N PHE A 54 -16.43 -24.27 -17.22
CA PHE A 54 -15.83 -25.11 -18.25
C PHE A 54 -14.30 -25.25 -18.13
N ASP A 55 -13.69 -24.67 -17.08
CA ASP A 55 -12.25 -24.75 -16.82
C ASP A 55 -11.40 -24.44 -18.05
N ALA A 56 -11.66 -23.28 -18.66
CA ALA A 56 -10.94 -22.83 -19.85
C ALA A 56 -9.42 -22.74 -19.59
N PRO A 57 -8.55 -22.83 -20.63
CA PRO A 57 -7.11 -22.94 -20.47
C PRO A 57 -6.42 -21.86 -19.63
N LEU A 58 -7.04 -20.71 -19.44
CA LEU A 58 -6.49 -19.62 -18.64
C LEU A 58 -7.24 -19.41 -17.30
N CYS A 59 -8.18 -20.30 -16.96
CA CYS A 59 -8.84 -20.29 -15.66
C CYS A 59 -7.83 -20.52 -14.54
N ALA A 60 -8.06 -19.86 -13.41
CA ALA A 60 -7.31 -20.07 -12.18
C ALA A 60 -8.14 -19.61 -10.99
N ASP A 61 -7.84 -20.11 -9.80
CA ASP A 61 -8.37 -19.51 -8.55
C ASP A 61 -7.65 -18.16 -8.26
N ILE A 62 -8.07 -17.15 -9.00
CA ILE A 62 -7.50 -15.80 -8.92
C ILE A 62 -7.67 -15.24 -7.50
N GLY A 63 -8.79 -15.53 -6.85
CA GLY A 63 -9.04 -15.09 -5.48
C GLY A 63 -7.97 -15.58 -4.50
N SER A 64 -7.66 -16.87 -4.55
CA SER A 64 -6.60 -17.46 -3.71
C SER A 64 -5.21 -16.95 -4.06
N LEU A 65 -4.92 -16.74 -5.33
CA LEU A 65 -3.65 -16.15 -5.77
C LEU A 65 -3.50 -14.69 -5.31
N ALA A 66 -4.60 -13.93 -5.23
CA ALA A 66 -4.57 -12.52 -4.88
C ALA A 66 -4.42 -12.26 -3.37
N ARG A 67 -5.01 -13.10 -2.51
CA ARG A 67 -5.01 -12.89 -1.05
C ARG A 67 -3.63 -12.66 -0.43
N PRO A 68 -2.55 -13.39 -0.79
CA PRO A 68 -1.24 -13.17 -0.18
C PRO A 68 -0.61 -11.82 -0.51
N VAL A 69 -1.00 -11.17 -1.60
CA VAL A 69 -0.40 -9.93 -2.09
C VAL A 69 -1.33 -8.72 -2.00
N SER A 70 -2.59 -8.91 -1.62
CA SER A 70 -3.61 -7.85 -1.56
C SER A 70 -4.26 -7.80 -0.18
N ALA A 71 -4.49 -6.60 0.31
CA ALA A 71 -5.25 -6.38 1.55
C ALA A 71 -6.77 -6.40 1.33
N TYR A 72 -7.18 -6.15 0.09
CA TYR A 72 -8.57 -6.25 -0.35
C TYR A 72 -8.61 -7.07 -1.65
N VAL A 73 -9.53 -8.02 -1.71
CA VAL A 73 -9.83 -8.77 -2.92
C VAL A 73 -11.34 -8.76 -3.09
N GLY A 74 -11.82 -8.11 -4.15
CA GLY A 74 -13.23 -8.04 -4.50
C GLY A 74 -13.48 -8.60 -5.89
N THR A 75 -14.66 -9.17 -6.08
CA THR A 75 -15.13 -9.59 -7.41
C THR A 75 -16.35 -8.76 -7.77
N ILE A 76 -16.41 -8.26 -8.99
CA ILE A 76 -17.60 -7.66 -9.55
C ILE A 76 -18.55 -8.79 -9.90
N ASP A 77 -19.74 -8.75 -9.30
CA ASP A 77 -20.76 -9.80 -9.38
C ASP A 77 -21.99 -9.38 -10.21
N SER A 78 -22.01 -8.13 -10.63
CA SER A 78 -23.05 -7.60 -11.54
C SER A 78 -22.60 -6.29 -12.17
N PRO A 79 -23.18 -5.87 -13.32
CA PRO A 79 -22.91 -4.56 -13.91
C PRO A 79 -23.23 -3.40 -12.96
N ALA A 80 -24.26 -3.51 -12.15
CA ALA A 80 -24.65 -2.50 -11.17
C ALA A 80 -23.62 -2.35 -10.02
N ALA A 81 -22.84 -3.39 -9.71
CA ALA A 81 -21.85 -3.38 -8.65
C ALA A 81 -20.52 -2.72 -9.05
N VAL A 82 -20.31 -2.41 -10.33
CA VAL A 82 -19.03 -1.89 -10.84
C VAL A 82 -18.58 -0.64 -10.07
N SER A 83 -19.45 0.34 -9.94
CA SER A 83 -19.13 1.61 -9.28
C SER A 83 -18.79 1.41 -7.80
N ALA A 84 -19.63 0.70 -7.06
CA ALA A 84 -19.44 0.43 -5.63
C ALA A 84 -18.17 -0.37 -5.36
N LYS A 85 -17.93 -1.47 -6.07
CA LYS A 85 -16.75 -2.31 -5.91
C LYS A 85 -15.44 -1.59 -6.27
N THR A 86 -15.50 -0.76 -7.31
CA THR A 86 -14.34 0.09 -7.69
C THR A 86 -14.04 1.12 -6.62
N ARG A 87 -15.07 1.81 -6.11
CA ARG A 87 -14.95 2.72 -4.98
C ARG A 87 -14.31 2.05 -3.77
N ASP A 88 -14.77 0.86 -3.42
CA ASP A 88 -14.29 0.10 -2.26
C ASP A 88 -12.82 -0.33 -2.45
N ALA A 89 -12.44 -0.78 -3.64
CA ALA A 89 -11.05 -1.11 -3.97
C ALA A 89 -10.12 0.11 -3.86
N ILE A 90 -10.56 1.27 -4.38
CA ILE A 90 -9.81 2.53 -4.27
C ILE A 90 -9.69 2.94 -2.79
N ALA A 91 -10.78 2.87 -2.03
CA ALA A 91 -10.77 3.20 -0.62
C ALA A 91 -9.82 2.29 0.17
N ALA A 92 -9.87 0.98 -0.09
CA ALA A 92 -8.96 0.02 0.52
C ALA A 92 -7.51 0.34 0.19
N ALA A 93 -7.17 0.63 -1.07
CA ALA A 93 -5.80 0.97 -1.46
C ALA A 93 -5.28 2.24 -0.76
N ARG A 94 -6.17 3.17 -0.39
CA ARG A 94 -5.85 4.45 0.25
C ARG A 94 -5.75 4.37 1.77
N VAL A 95 -6.09 3.24 2.40
CA VAL A 95 -5.92 3.10 3.86
C VAL A 95 -4.45 3.30 4.22
N PRO A 96 -4.11 4.27 5.11
CA PRO A 96 -2.73 4.55 5.46
C PRO A 96 -2.01 3.33 6.07
N PRO A 97 -0.76 3.11 5.67
CA PRO A 97 0.11 3.94 4.84
C PRO A 97 0.01 3.68 3.34
N GLY A 98 -0.90 2.86 2.90
CA GLY A 98 -1.12 2.41 1.54
C GLY A 98 -1.02 0.90 1.41
N GLN A 99 -1.78 0.32 0.49
CA GLN A 99 -1.80 -1.13 0.29
C GLN A 99 -2.28 -1.51 -1.11
N VAL A 100 -2.11 -2.78 -1.47
CA VAL A 100 -2.62 -3.32 -2.72
C VAL A 100 -4.08 -3.75 -2.52
N ALA A 101 -4.95 -3.33 -3.41
CA ALA A 101 -6.32 -3.81 -3.56
C ALA A 101 -6.46 -4.49 -4.93
N THR A 102 -7.06 -5.67 -4.96
CA THR A 102 -7.32 -6.41 -6.20
C THR A 102 -8.82 -6.47 -6.47
N LEU A 103 -9.21 -6.18 -7.72
CA LEU A 103 -10.57 -6.23 -8.21
C LEU A 103 -10.65 -7.17 -9.41
N ILE A 104 -11.41 -8.25 -9.26
CA ILE A 104 -11.64 -9.23 -10.32
C ILE A 104 -12.89 -8.80 -11.09
N PHE A 105 -12.75 -8.69 -12.43
CA PHE A 105 -13.79 -8.13 -13.27
C PHE A 105 -14.13 -9.07 -14.44
N PRO A 106 -15.22 -9.86 -14.34
CA PRO A 106 -15.69 -10.74 -15.40
C PRO A 106 -16.03 -9.97 -16.68
N VAL A 107 -15.68 -10.54 -17.84
CA VAL A 107 -15.78 -9.86 -19.13
C VAL A 107 -17.23 -9.61 -19.56
N ASP A 108 -18.16 -10.46 -19.21
CA ASP A 108 -19.59 -10.24 -19.47
C ASP A 108 -20.12 -8.97 -18.77
N PHE A 109 -19.65 -8.68 -17.57
CA PHE A 109 -19.99 -7.43 -16.89
C PHE A 109 -19.25 -6.22 -17.43
N GLN A 110 -18.03 -6.41 -18.01
CA GLN A 110 -17.32 -5.33 -18.70
C GLN A 110 -18.04 -4.89 -19.99
N GLN A 111 -18.74 -5.81 -20.65
CA GLN A 111 -19.44 -5.58 -21.91
C GLN A 111 -20.93 -5.20 -21.72
N ALA A 112 -21.44 -5.36 -20.53
CA ALA A 112 -22.81 -5.01 -20.21
C ALA A 112 -23.04 -3.49 -20.23
N PRO A 113 -24.23 -3.01 -20.57
CA PRO A 113 -24.56 -1.61 -20.43
C PRO A 113 -24.35 -1.12 -19.00
N ALA A 114 -23.71 0.03 -18.85
CA ALA A 114 -23.55 0.65 -17.54
C ALA A 114 -24.92 1.07 -16.99
N SER A 115 -25.29 0.52 -15.85
CA SER A 115 -26.60 0.78 -15.21
C SER A 115 -26.46 1.56 -13.90
N ALA A 116 -25.22 1.78 -13.44
CA ALA A 116 -24.97 2.37 -12.14
C ALA A 116 -24.64 3.86 -12.24
N GLU A 117 -25.16 4.63 -11.32
CA GLU A 117 -24.66 5.96 -11.05
C GLU A 117 -23.25 5.87 -10.44
N TRP A 118 -22.47 6.89 -10.67
CA TRP A 118 -21.12 6.96 -10.14
C TRP A 118 -21.15 7.17 -8.61
N GLU A 119 -20.59 6.21 -7.87
CA GLU A 119 -20.52 6.29 -6.42
C GLU A 119 -19.47 7.31 -5.96
N ALA A 120 -19.83 8.15 -5.01
CA ALA A 120 -18.91 9.12 -4.43
C ALA A 120 -17.72 8.43 -3.75
N PRO A 121 -16.50 8.98 -3.86
CA PRO A 121 -15.33 8.43 -3.18
C PRO A 121 -15.52 8.36 -1.67
N LEU A 122 -15.11 7.24 -1.07
CA LEU A 122 -15.09 7.13 0.40
C LEU A 122 -13.99 8.01 1.00
N PRO A 123 -14.23 8.60 2.17
CA PRO A 123 -13.21 9.35 2.89
C PRO A 123 -12.01 8.45 3.22
N VAL A 124 -10.81 8.98 3.11
CA VAL A 124 -9.61 8.27 3.56
C VAL A 124 -9.59 8.27 5.08
N PRO A 125 -9.44 7.10 5.72
CA PRO A 125 -9.29 7.06 7.17
C PRO A 125 -8.08 7.90 7.61
N ALA A 126 -8.24 8.70 8.65
CA ALA A 126 -7.12 9.40 9.24
C ALA A 126 -6.13 8.39 9.84
N ALA A 127 -4.83 8.68 9.71
CA ALA A 127 -3.83 7.90 10.41
C ALA A 127 -4.05 8.01 11.93
N PRO A 128 -3.98 6.90 12.68
CA PRO A 128 -4.18 6.94 14.12
C PRO A 128 -3.13 7.84 14.77
N LEU A 129 -3.58 8.67 15.72
CA LEU A 129 -2.67 9.47 16.52
C LEU A 129 -1.98 8.59 17.56
N PRO A 130 -0.70 8.85 17.84
CA PRO A 130 0.00 8.11 18.89
C PRO A 130 -0.55 8.47 20.27
N ASP A 131 -0.56 7.49 21.16
CA ASP A 131 -0.96 7.64 22.54
C ASP A 131 0.00 8.58 23.29
N ALA A 132 -0.52 9.64 23.89
CA ALA A 132 0.28 10.64 24.60
C ALA A 132 1.03 10.08 25.80
N ALA A 133 0.46 9.10 26.52
CA ALA A 133 1.12 8.45 27.65
C ALA A 133 2.32 7.62 27.17
N ARG A 134 2.18 6.89 26.06
CA ARG A 134 3.30 6.15 25.46
C ARG A 134 4.41 7.07 24.95
N ILE A 135 4.05 8.23 24.38
CA ILE A 135 5.03 9.25 24.03
C ILE A 135 5.77 9.74 25.27
N GLY A 136 5.07 10.03 26.36
CA GLY A 136 5.67 10.44 27.63
C GLY A 136 6.67 9.42 28.17
N VAL A 137 6.31 8.13 28.16
CA VAL A 137 7.19 7.04 28.56
C VAL A 137 8.45 6.97 27.70
N ALA A 138 8.28 7.05 26.37
CA ALA A 138 9.41 7.02 25.44
C ALA A 138 10.35 8.21 25.66
N ALA A 139 9.81 9.41 25.78
CA ALA A 139 10.59 10.63 26.06
C ALA A 139 11.35 10.56 27.40
N ALA A 140 10.71 10.00 28.45
CA ALA A 140 11.37 9.82 29.74
C ALA A 140 12.52 8.82 29.67
N ARG A 141 12.36 7.74 28.91
CA ARG A 141 13.44 6.74 28.68
C ARG A 141 14.61 7.36 27.91
N MET A 142 14.34 8.10 26.85
CA MET A 142 15.36 8.76 26.04
C MET A 142 16.19 9.76 26.88
N ARG A 143 15.56 10.56 27.73
CA ARG A 143 16.25 11.52 28.60
C ARG A 143 17.18 10.85 29.66
N ARG A 144 16.88 9.64 30.05
CA ARG A 144 17.67 8.91 31.04
C ARG A 144 18.73 7.98 30.47
N SER A 145 18.67 7.78 29.13
CA SER A 145 19.63 6.90 28.47
C SER A 145 20.91 7.65 28.11
N PRO A 146 22.10 7.16 28.48
CA PRO A 146 23.36 7.75 28.05
C PRO A 146 23.60 7.60 26.54
N THR A 147 22.94 6.60 25.94
CA THR A 147 23.00 6.33 24.51
C THR A 147 21.61 6.00 24.03
N ALA A 148 21.18 6.64 22.95
CA ALA A 148 19.90 6.36 22.30
C ALA A 148 20.09 6.17 20.80
N LEU A 149 19.34 5.24 20.22
CA LEU A 149 19.28 5.01 18.80
C LEU A 149 17.85 5.20 18.33
N LEU A 150 17.64 6.11 17.37
CA LEU A 150 16.36 6.31 16.72
C LEU A 150 16.38 5.59 15.38
N VAL A 151 15.63 4.49 15.29
CA VAL A 151 15.44 3.73 14.05
C VAL A 151 14.22 4.30 13.32
N LEU A 152 14.45 4.91 12.17
CA LEU A 152 13.44 5.55 11.35
C LEU A 152 12.92 4.60 10.26
N GLY A 153 11.61 4.58 10.08
CA GLY A 153 10.93 3.86 9.01
C GLY A 153 9.67 4.61 8.55
N GLY A 154 9.13 4.24 7.41
CA GLY A 154 7.89 4.80 6.88
C GLY A 154 7.87 6.34 6.91
N SER A 155 6.87 6.95 7.54
CA SER A 155 6.73 8.41 7.64
C SER A 155 7.87 9.11 8.38
N GLY A 156 8.65 8.39 9.20
CA GLY A 156 9.85 8.91 9.84
C GLY A 156 10.98 9.24 8.86
N LEU A 157 10.96 8.66 7.67
CA LEU A 157 11.93 8.90 6.60
C LEU A 157 11.50 9.96 5.57
N THR A 158 10.32 10.56 5.74
CA THR A 158 9.96 11.78 5.00
C THR A 158 10.80 12.96 5.50
N ALA A 159 10.94 14.01 4.70
CA ALA A 159 11.67 15.22 5.08
C ALA A 159 11.19 15.80 6.41
N ARG A 160 9.87 15.81 6.64
CA ARG A 160 9.26 16.24 7.91
C ARG A 160 9.67 15.32 9.07
N GLY A 161 9.59 14.01 8.87
CA GLY A 161 9.96 13.02 9.87
C GLY A 161 11.44 13.09 10.24
N GLN A 162 12.32 13.16 9.24
CA GLN A 162 13.76 13.27 9.46
C GLN A 162 14.14 14.56 10.22
N ARG A 163 13.54 15.71 9.89
CA ARG A 163 13.76 16.96 10.65
C ARG A 163 13.27 16.85 12.08
N ALA A 164 12.14 16.19 12.33
CA ALA A 164 11.64 15.95 13.68
C ALA A 164 12.59 15.05 14.46
N ALA A 165 13.05 13.96 13.85
CA ALA A 165 14.03 13.04 14.45
C ALA A 165 15.38 13.75 14.73
N GLN A 166 15.83 14.64 13.86
CA GLN A 166 17.03 15.45 14.06
C GLN A 166 16.91 16.34 15.31
N ARG A 167 15.76 17.01 15.49
CA ARG A 167 15.53 17.81 16.71
C ARG A 167 15.56 16.97 17.96
N LEU A 168 14.94 15.78 17.96
CA LEU A 168 14.99 14.84 19.07
C LEU A 168 16.44 14.37 19.33
N ALA A 169 17.16 13.98 18.28
CA ALA A 169 18.54 13.53 18.38
C ALA A 169 19.45 14.61 18.97
N ALA A 170 19.30 15.87 18.54
CA ALA A 170 20.07 16.99 19.10
C ALA A 170 19.77 17.24 20.58
N HIS A 171 18.52 16.96 21.02
CA HIS A 171 18.10 17.19 22.42
C HIS A 171 18.58 16.07 23.37
N CYS A 172 18.68 14.83 22.90
CA CYS A 172 19.01 13.67 23.76
C CYS A 172 20.29 12.92 23.36
N GLY A 173 21.06 13.45 22.41
CA GLY A 173 22.29 12.81 21.95
C GLY A 173 22.08 11.52 21.14
N ALA A 174 20.86 11.27 20.65
CA ALA A 174 20.54 10.05 19.94
C ALA A 174 21.19 10.00 18.54
N ARG A 175 21.52 8.79 18.10
CA ARG A 175 21.96 8.54 16.71
C ARG A 175 20.74 8.20 15.84
N LEU A 176 20.76 8.66 14.58
CA LEU A 176 19.71 8.39 13.61
C LEU A 176 20.15 7.28 12.66
N VAL A 177 19.30 6.27 12.52
CA VAL A 177 19.46 5.22 11.50
C VAL A 177 18.12 4.94 10.85
N SER A 178 18.13 4.47 9.62
CA SER A 178 16.93 3.95 8.97
C SER A 178 16.86 2.43 9.13
N GLU A 179 15.65 1.90 9.01
CA GLU A 179 15.45 0.47 8.81
C GLU A 179 16.25 -0.03 7.60
N THR A 180 16.56 -1.32 7.59
CA THR A 180 17.39 -1.95 6.55
C THR A 180 16.77 -1.86 5.16
N PHE A 181 15.45 -2.01 5.04
CA PHE A 181 14.71 -2.01 3.78
C PHE A 181 13.59 -0.97 3.76
N PRO A 182 13.93 0.32 3.81
CA PRO A 182 12.91 1.36 3.77
C PRO A 182 12.21 1.38 2.40
N SER A 183 10.89 1.53 2.41
CA SER A 183 10.11 1.66 1.19
C SER A 183 10.38 2.98 0.45
N THR A 184 10.58 4.04 1.23
CA THR A 184 10.93 5.39 0.75
C THR A 184 11.86 6.05 1.75
N SER A 185 12.68 6.98 1.27
CA SER A 185 13.49 7.85 2.11
C SER A 185 13.77 9.14 1.35
N ASP A 186 13.28 10.26 1.87
CA ASP A 186 13.59 11.57 1.29
C ASP A 186 15.08 11.85 1.45
N ARG A 187 15.67 12.46 0.42
CA ARG A 187 17.08 12.86 0.40
C ARG A 187 17.21 14.27 -0.13
N GLY A 188 18.26 14.95 0.27
CA GLY A 188 18.55 16.28 -0.26
C GLY A 188 19.17 17.22 0.75
N GLY A 189 19.50 18.44 0.31
CA GLY A 189 20.10 19.47 1.16
C GLY A 189 19.21 19.84 2.33
N GLY A 190 19.81 20.05 3.50
CA GLY A 190 19.10 20.44 4.73
C GLY A 190 18.39 19.29 5.44
N LEU A 191 18.58 18.02 5.01
CA LEU A 191 18.16 16.85 5.74
C LEU A 191 19.33 16.24 6.53
N PRO A 192 19.06 15.61 7.69
CA PRO A 192 20.10 14.96 8.47
C PRO A 192 20.66 13.74 7.73
N SER A 193 21.91 13.39 8.04
CA SER A 193 22.47 12.12 7.61
C SER A 193 21.83 11.00 8.43
N VAL A 194 21.08 10.13 7.75
CA VAL A 194 20.46 8.95 8.33
C VAL A 194 21.12 7.71 7.73
N LEU A 195 21.93 7.03 8.50
CA LEU A 195 22.61 5.82 8.07
C LEU A 195 21.62 4.66 8.01
N ARG A 196 21.72 3.82 6.99
CA ARG A 196 20.92 2.62 6.92
C ARG A 196 21.50 1.52 7.83
N LEU A 197 20.63 0.85 8.59
CA LEU A 197 21.05 -0.34 9.31
C LEU A 197 21.54 -1.41 8.32
N PRO A 198 22.69 -2.03 8.58
CA PRO A 198 23.16 -3.13 7.74
C PRO A 198 22.21 -4.32 7.83
N TYR A 199 22.28 -5.21 6.86
CA TYR A 199 21.48 -6.44 6.86
C TYR A 199 22.13 -7.52 7.75
N PHE A 200 23.46 -7.54 7.79
CA PHE A 200 24.28 -8.40 8.63
C PHE A 200 25.35 -7.56 9.33
#